data_e2add2e395175d63abe6ec89d7df98c6
#
_entry.id   e2add2e395175d63abe6ec89d7df98c6
#
_cell.length_a   1.000
_cell.length_b   1.000
_cell.length_c   1.000
_cell.angle_alpha   90.00
_cell.angle_beta   90.00
_cell.angle_gamma   90.00
#
_symmetry.space_group_name_H-M   'P 1'
#
loop_
_entity.id
_entity.type
_entity.pdbx_description
1 polymer ?
#
loop_
_entity_poly.entity_id
_entity_poly.type
_entity_poly.pdbx_seq_one_letter_code
_entity_poly.pdbx_strand_id
1 'polypeptide(L)'
;MSDMEEFIHDMDRKMSAKSFEYFFKEILGFDYSRHHKSWDEGLAGNRYYCVKASRDHGKSVFFMSYALWIAAFQPGKHIMIFSHSLEQTLEHMRFIRQNIENTPSIRYLIPEGRPWRKTYFEFSNG
;
A
#
# COMPACT_ATOMS: atom_id res chain seq x y z
N MET A 1 -9.53 -22.93 -2.81
CA MET A 1 -10.34 -21.72 -2.58
C MET A 1 -11.72 -21.92 -3.19
N SER A 2 -12.78 -21.57 -2.49
CA SER A 2 -14.14 -21.70 -3.03
C SER A 2 -14.43 -20.60 -4.05
N ASP A 3 -15.41 -20.84 -4.93
CA ASP A 3 -15.83 -19.84 -5.92
C ASP A 3 -16.30 -18.54 -5.26
N MET A 4 -16.93 -18.64 -4.09
CA MET A 4 -17.38 -17.48 -3.32
C MET A 4 -16.19 -16.66 -2.81
N GLU A 5 -15.14 -17.32 -2.31
CA GLU A 5 -13.94 -16.63 -1.84
C GLU A 5 -13.23 -15.93 -2.99
N GLU A 6 -13.11 -16.56 -4.15
CA GLU A 6 -12.53 -15.94 -5.34
C GLU A 6 -13.34 -14.72 -5.79
N PHE A 7 -14.66 -14.83 -5.76
CA PHE A 7 -15.54 -13.71 -6.10
C PHE A 7 -15.34 -12.53 -5.15
N ILE A 8 -15.25 -12.78 -3.83
CA ILE A 8 -15.03 -11.74 -2.83
C ILE A 8 -13.67 -11.07 -3.05
N HIS A 9 -12.61 -11.86 -3.27
CA HIS A 9 -11.27 -11.31 -3.52
C HIS A 9 -11.23 -10.47 -4.79
N ASP A 10 -11.94 -10.90 -5.85
CA ASP A 10 -12.01 -10.16 -7.10
C ASP A 10 -12.75 -8.82 -6.92
N MET A 11 -13.85 -8.82 -6.18
CA MET A 11 -14.59 -7.60 -5.83
C MET A 11 -13.73 -6.65 -5.00
N ASP A 12 -13.01 -7.18 -4.00
CA ASP A 12 -12.11 -6.38 -3.17
C ASP A 12 -11.03 -5.71 -4.02
N ARG A 13 -10.46 -6.43 -4.97
CA ARG A 13 -9.45 -5.87 -5.88
C ARG A 13 -10.03 -4.77 -6.76
N LYS A 14 -11.22 -4.97 -7.32
CA LYS A 14 -11.88 -3.98 -8.18
C LYS A 14 -12.21 -2.70 -7.42
N MET A 15 -12.75 -2.84 -6.22
CA MET A 15 -13.07 -1.68 -5.38
C MET A 15 -11.82 -0.96 -4.92
N SER A 16 -10.78 -1.70 -4.56
CA SER A 16 -9.50 -1.13 -4.13
C SER A 16 -8.81 -0.35 -5.25
N ALA A 17 -8.88 -0.83 -6.48
CA ALA A 17 -8.28 -0.14 -7.63
C ALA A 17 -8.91 1.23 -7.87
N LYS A 18 -10.16 1.42 -7.49
CA LYS A 18 -10.90 2.67 -7.68
C LYS A 18 -10.77 3.64 -6.50
N SER A 19 -10.45 3.14 -5.31
CA SER A 19 -10.49 3.95 -4.10
C SER A 19 -9.41 3.53 -3.11
N PHE A 20 -8.49 4.45 -2.81
CA PHE A 20 -7.50 4.25 -1.75
C PHE A 20 -8.18 4.14 -0.38
N GLU A 21 -9.25 4.92 -0.14
CA GLU A 21 -10.01 4.84 1.12
C GLU A 21 -10.51 3.42 1.36
N TYR A 22 -11.09 2.78 0.34
CA TYR A 22 -11.56 1.41 0.45
C TYR A 22 -10.42 0.45 0.78
N PHE A 23 -9.31 0.58 0.06
CA PHE A 23 -8.14 -0.27 0.28
C PHE A 23 -7.59 -0.11 1.70
N PHE A 24 -7.40 1.12 2.15
CA PHE A 24 -6.83 1.42 3.45
C PHE A 24 -7.72 0.93 4.60
N LYS A 25 -9.02 1.17 4.47
CA LYS A 25 -10.02 0.90 5.52
C LYS A 25 -10.49 -0.55 5.53
N GLU A 26 -10.89 -1.07 4.36
CA GLU A 26 -11.55 -2.37 4.27
C GLU A 26 -10.58 -3.52 4.04
N ILE A 27 -9.50 -3.29 3.30
CA ILE A 27 -8.53 -4.34 2.98
C ILE A 27 -7.42 -4.41 4.02
N LEU A 28 -6.81 -3.28 4.34
CA LEU A 28 -5.73 -3.23 5.33
C LEU A 28 -6.22 -3.11 6.76
N GLY A 29 -7.46 -2.66 6.97
CA GLY A 29 -8.08 -2.59 8.30
C GLY A 29 -7.64 -1.41 9.16
N PHE A 30 -7.18 -0.33 8.56
CA PHE A 30 -6.77 0.87 9.29
C PHE A 30 -7.90 1.91 9.38
N ASP A 31 -7.86 2.75 10.40
CA ASP A 31 -8.80 3.84 10.55
C ASP A 31 -8.51 4.98 9.56
N TYR A 32 -9.51 5.37 8.79
CA TYR A 32 -9.40 6.45 7.82
C TYR A 32 -10.02 7.72 8.40
N SER A 33 -9.17 8.61 8.91
CA SER A 33 -9.59 9.83 9.59
C SER A 33 -9.74 10.99 8.62
N ARG A 34 -10.25 12.12 9.13
CA ARG A 34 -10.42 13.35 8.36
C ARG A 34 -9.09 13.84 7.77
N HIS A 35 -8.01 13.77 8.54
CA HIS A 35 -6.69 14.18 8.04
C HIS A 35 -6.17 13.24 6.95
N HIS A 36 -6.47 11.95 7.01
CA HIS A 36 -6.13 10.99 5.96
C HIS A 36 -6.86 11.33 4.65
N LYS A 37 -8.13 11.71 4.74
CA LYS A 37 -8.90 12.12 3.58
C LYS A 37 -8.29 13.36 2.92
N SER A 38 -7.87 14.33 3.71
CA SER A 38 -7.20 15.52 3.21
C SER A 38 -5.90 15.19 2.48
N TRP A 39 -5.09 14.27 3.03
CA TRP A 39 -3.85 13.82 2.41
C TRP A 39 -4.10 13.07 1.10
N ASP A 40 -5.10 12.19 1.09
CA ASP A 40 -5.48 11.43 -0.10
C ASP A 40 -5.90 12.37 -1.25
N GLU A 41 -6.75 13.34 -0.95
CA GLU A 41 -7.18 14.34 -1.93
C GLU A 41 -5.99 15.18 -2.43
N GLY A 42 -5.08 15.57 -1.54
CA GLY A 42 -3.88 16.32 -1.89
C GLY A 42 -2.95 15.53 -2.82
N LEU A 43 -2.73 14.25 -2.52
CA LEU A 43 -1.89 13.39 -3.36
C LEU A 43 -2.51 13.14 -4.74
N ALA A 44 -3.82 12.95 -4.79
CA ALA A 44 -4.52 12.72 -6.05
C ALA A 44 -4.53 13.95 -6.95
N GLY A 45 -4.60 15.15 -6.37
CA GLY A 45 -4.73 16.40 -7.11
C GLY A 45 -3.44 17.12 -7.42
N ASN A 46 -2.28 16.66 -6.92
CA ASN A 46 -1.03 17.39 -7.05
C ASN A 46 0.12 16.46 -7.44
N ARG A 47 1.02 16.98 -8.28
CA ARG A 47 2.24 16.24 -8.64
C ARG A 47 3.22 16.14 -7.47
N TYR A 48 3.30 17.20 -6.69
CA TYR A 48 4.16 17.28 -5.50
C TYR A 48 3.30 17.64 -4.30
N TYR A 49 3.51 16.94 -3.20
CA TYR A 49 2.72 17.16 -2.00
C TYR A 49 3.58 16.93 -0.76
N CYS A 50 3.51 17.85 0.18
CA CYS A 50 4.25 17.77 1.44
C CYS A 50 3.27 17.81 2.60
N VAL A 51 3.42 16.88 3.54
CA VAL A 51 2.57 16.78 4.72
C VAL A 51 3.39 17.03 5.98
N LYS A 52 2.92 17.96 6.79
CA LYS A 52 3.43 18.15 8.16
C LYS A 52 2.36 17.69 9.13
N ALA A 53 2.71 16.74 9.98
CA ALA A 53 1.81 16.21 10.99
C ALA A 53 2.63 15.78 12.20
N SER A 54 2.01 15.81 13.38
CA SER A 54 2.66 15.29 14.58
C SER A 54 2.81 13.77 14.51
N ARG A 55 3.73 13.22 15.31
CA ARG A 55 4.11 11.79 15.25
C ARG A 55 2.94 10.82 15.35
N ASP A 56 1.93 11.15 16.15
CA ASP A 56 0.87 10.21 16.51
C ASP A 56 -0.33 10.24 15.57
N HIS A 57 -0.18 10.80 14.36
CA HIS A 57 -1.27 10.89 13.37
C HIS A 57 -1.23 9.79 12.31
N GLY A 58 -0.43 8.74 12.51
CA GLY A 58 -0.38 7.61 11.60
C GLY A 58 0.20 7.93 10.22
N LYS A 59 1.09 8.93 10.14
CA LYS A 59 1.66 9.41 8.88
C LYS A 59 2.42 8.33 8.12
N SER A 60 3.28 7.59 8.81
CA SER A 60 4.07 6.52 8.16
C SER A 60 3.18 5.41 7.66
N VAL A 61 2.19 4.98 8.45
CA VAL A 61 1.24 3.95 8.06
C VAL A 61 0.47 4.39 6.82
N PHE A 62 -0.01 5.63 6.78
CA PHE A 62 -0.73 6.17 5.64
C PHE A 62 0.12 6.16 4.37
N PHE A 63 1.34 6.70 4.43
CA PHE A 63 2.17 6.82 3.24
C PHE A 63 2.71 5.48 2.75
N MET A 64 3.02 4.55 3.65
CA MET A 64 3.41 3.20 3.24
C MET A 64 2.25 2.45 2.61
N SER A 65 1.06 2.62 3.14
CA SER A 65 -0.16 2.03 2.56
C SER A 65 -0.48 2.63 1.19
N TYR A 66 -0.28 3.94 1.02
CA TYR A 66 -0.48 4.61 -0.26
C TYR A 66 0.53 4.13 -1.31
N ALA A 67 1.79 3.96 -0.92
CA ALA A 67 2.82 3.39 -1.80
C ALA A 67 2.46 1.97 -2.23
N LEU A 68 2.00 1.15 -1.30
CA LEU A 68 1.53 -0.20 -1.61
C LEU A 68 0.34 -0.18 -2.57
N TRP A 69 -0.61 0.71 -2.36
CA TRP A 69 -1.77 0.86 -3.24
C TRP A 69 -1.37 1.22 -4.67
N ILE A 70 -0.47 2.19 -4.82
CA ILE A 70 0.02 2.57 -6.16
C ILE A 70 0.73 1.39 -6.81
N ALA A 71 1.63 0.70 -6.10
CA ALA A 71 2.38 -0.42 -6.64
C ALA A 71 1.46 -1.58 -7.02
N ALA A 72 0.42 -1.82 -6.24
CA ALA A 72 -0.50 -2.94 -6.46
C ALA A 72 -1.45 -2.72 -7.64
N PHE A 73 -1.94 -1.48 -7.81
CA PHE A 73 -3.02 -1.19 -8.77
C PHE A 73 -2.61 -0.29 -9.94
N GLN A 74 -1.36 0.12 -10.00
CA GLN A 74 -0.81 0.88 -11.12
C GLN A 74 0.47 0.19 -11.62
N PRO A 75 0.36 -0.83 -12.47
CA PRO A 75 1.52 -1.58 -12.97
C PRO A 75 2.54 -0.70 -13.67
N GLY A 76 3.82 -1.05 -13.54
CA GLY A 76 4.91 -0.30 -14.18
C GLY A 76 5.41 0.90 -13.41
N LYS A 77 4.88 1.17 -12.24
CA LYS A 77 5.36 2.28 -11.40
C LYS A 77 6.57 1.86 -10.56
N HIS A 78 7.53 2.75 -10.47
CA HIS A 78 8.71 2.58 -9.62
C HIS A 78 8.56 3.48 -8.39
N ILE A 79 8.68 2.89 -7.21
CA ILE A 79 8.52 3.61 -5.96
C ILE A 79 9.82 3.54 -5.17
N MET A 80 10.30 4.68 -4.73
CA MET A 80 11.48 4.79 -3.89
C MET A 80 11.10 5.37 -2.54
N ILE A 81 11.61 4.76 -1.48
CA ILE A 81 11.33 5.17 -0.11
C ILE A 81 12.60 5.72 0.52
N PHE A 82 12.56 6.96 0.95
CA PHE A 82 13.65 7.63 1.63
C PHE A 82 13.26 7.92 3.07
N SER A 83 14.14 7.64 3.99
CA SER A 83 13.93 7.95 5.40
C SER A 83 15.22 8.41 6.06
N HIS A 84 15.09 8.77 7.33
CA HIS A 84 16.18 9.30 8.15
C HIS A 84 17.35 8.32 8.30
N SER A 85 17.07 7.01 8.34
CA SER A 85 18.10 5.99 8.51
C SER A 85 17.75 4.74 7.72
N LEU A 86 18.75 3.89 7.45
CA LEU A 86 18.53 2.59 6.82
C LEU A 86 17.60 1.72 7.67
N GLU A 87 17.77 1.74 8.98
CA GLU A 87 16.93 0.97 9.89
C GLU A 87 15.45 1.33 9.74
N GLN A 88 15.13 2.61 9.67
CA GLN A 88 13.77 3.10 9.48
C GLN A 88 13.23 2.70 8.11
N THR A 89 14.04 2.80 7.07
CA THR A 89 13.66 2.36 5.73
C THR A 89 13.34 0.87 5.70
N LEU A 90 14.14 0.04 6.38
CA LEU A 90 13.90 -1.40 6.47
C LEU A 90 12.60 -1.72 7.20
N GLU A 91 12.24 -0.94 8.22
CA GLU A 91 10.96 -1.09 8.91
C GLU A 91 9.79 -0.78 7.99
N HIS A 92 9.89 0.28 7.18
CA HIS A 92 8.87 0.63 6.21
C HIS A 92 8.70 -0.46 5.15
N MET A 93 9.79 -1.00 4.63
CA MET A 93 9.75 -2.08 3.67
C MET A 93 9.15 -3.35 4.27
N ARG A 94 9.47 -3.64 5.52
CA ARG A 94 8.88 -4.77 6.25
C ARG A 94 7.37 -4.60 6.40
N PHE A 95 6.92 -3.39 6.73
CA PHE A 95 5.49 -3.09 6.85
C PHE A 95 4.75 -3.43 5.56
N ILE A 96 5.25 -2.96 4.42
CA ILE A 96 4.64 -3.23 3.11
C ILE A 96 4.59 -4.73 2.83
N ARG A 97 5.71 -5.41 3.02
CA ARG A 97 5.82 -6.84 2.75
C ARG A 97 4.89 -7.67 3.62
N GLN A 98 4.84 -7.38 4.92
CA GLN A 98 3.96 -8.09 5.84
C GLN A 98 2.49 -7.89 5.51
N ASN A 99 2.10 -6.69 5.11
CA ASN A 99 0.71 -6.44 4.71
C ASN A 99 0.33 -7.24 3.48
N ILE A 100 1.22 -7.39 2.51
CA ILE A 100 0.96 -8.21 1.33
C ILE A 100 0.84 -9.69 1.73
N GLU A 101 1.75 -10.19 2.55
CA GLU A 101 1.76 -11.60 2.97
C GLU A 101 0.53 -11.96 3.80
N ASN A 102 0.02 -11.01 4.60
CA ASN A 102 -1.10 -11.24 5.52
C ASN A 102 -2.46 -10.86 4.95
N THR A 103 -2.52 -10.34 3.73
CA THR A 103 -3.78 -9.92 3.11
C THR A 103 -4.08 -10.82 1.90
N PRO A 104 -5.03 -11.76 2.03
CA PRO A 104 -5.28 -12.75 0.98
C PRO A 104 -5.61 -12.18 -0.39
N SER A 105 -6.33 -11.06 -0.45
CA SER A 105 -6.76 -10.47 -1.73
C SER A 105 -5.62 -9.90 -2.56
N ILE A 106 -4.47 -9.60 -1.94
CA ILE A 106 -3.31 -9.04 -2.64
C ILE A 106 -2.06 -9.94 -2.56
N ARG A 107 -2.18 -11.13 -1.96
CA ARG A 107 -1.04 -12.04 -1.83
C ARG A 107 -0.47 -12.47 -3.19
N TYR A 108 -1.27 -12.44 -4.25
CA TYR A 108 -0.80 -12.75 -5.59
C TYR A 108 0.33 -11.84 -6.08
N LEU A 109 0.52 -10.68 -5.44
CA LEU A 109 1.60 -9.74 -5.77
C LEU A 109 2.98 -10.28 -5.40
N ILE A 110 3.08 -11.31 -4.56
CA ILE A 110 4.34 -11.97 -4.26
C ILE A 110 4.79 -12.73 -5.51
N PRO A 111 5.90 -12.33 -6.15
CA PRO A 111 6.31 -12.93 -7.41
C PRO A 111 7.06 -14.23 -7.22
N GLU A 112 6.93 -15.14 -8.18
CA GLU A 112 7.80 -16.30 -8.29
C GLU A 112 9.02 -15.91 -9.14
N GLY A 113 10.23 -16.20 -8.63
CA GLY A 113 11.46 -15.96 -9.36
C GLY A 113 11.88 -14.50 -9.50
N ARG A 114 11.20 -13.58 -8.83
CA ARG A 114 11.56 -12.16 -8.80
C ARG A 114 12.08 -11.78 -7.41
N PRO A 115 12.82 -10.65 -7.29
CA PRO A 115 13.32 -10.22 -5.98
C PRO A 115 12.21 -9.98 -4.95
N TRP A 116 12.36 -10.60 -3.78
CA TRP A 116 11.49 -10.40 -2.61
C TRP A 116 12.39 -10.27 -1.39
N ARG A 117 13.10 -9.14 -1.31
CA ARG A 117 14.17 -8.91 -0.33
C ARG A 117 13.81 -7.78 0.64
N LYS A 118 14.60 -7.62 1.69
CA LYS A 118 14.38 -6.57 2.70
C LYS A 118 14.47 -5.15 2.13
N THR A 119 15.35 -4.92 1.15
CA THR A 119 15.61 -3.59 0.61
C THR A 119 15.05 -3.38 -0.79
N TYR A 120 14.64 -4.44 -1.47
CA TYR A 120 14.15 -4.36 -2.84
C TYR A 120 13.23 -5.54 -3.13
N PHE A 121 12.08 -5.26 -3.74
CA PHE A 121 11.21 -6.31 -4.25
C PHE A 121 10.38 -5.79 -5.43
N GLU A 122 9.98 -6.72 -6.29
CA GLU A 122 9.11 -6.46 -7.42
C GLU A 122 7.81 -7.21 -7.22
N PHE A 123 6.70 -6.61 -7.64
CA PHE A 123 5.41 -7.28 -7.61
C PHE A 123 5.18 -8.08 -8.89
N SER A 124 4.29 -9.07 -8.82
CA SER A 124 3.99 -9.94 -9.96
C SER A 124 3.34 -9.19 -11.14
N ASN A 125 2.78 -8.02 -10.89
CA ASN A 125 2.16 -7.19 -11.92
C ASN A 125 3.14 -6.21 -12.61
N GLY A 126 4.42 -6.32 -12.30
CA GLY A 126 5.44 -5.38 -12.80
C GLY A 126 5.73 -4.30 -11.80
#